data_23bca7b8ced75f9b619aa769b27b1ea0
#
_entry.id   23bca7b8ced75f9b619aa769b27b1ea0
#
_cell.length_a   1.000
_cell.length_b   1.000
_cell.length_c   1.000
_cell.angle_alpha   90.00
_cell.angle_beta   90.00
_cell.angle_gamma   90.00
#
_symmetry.space_group_name_H-M   'P 1'
#
loop_
_entity.id
_entity.type
_entity.pdbx_description
1 polymer ?
#
loop_
_entity_poly.entity_id
_entity_poly.type
_entity_poly.pdbx_seq_one_letter_code
_entity_poly.pdbx_strand_id
1 'polypeptide(L)'
;SRLQVTQQCRPEDIEAVRARYAGHDIPAELGTYFENMAERLADAHLFIGRAGASTIAELTAVGRPAILVPLPIATDDHQAANTRDMARAGGARMIRQDRFTAAELAKQIQAIAMQPATLATAAHAAWNCGLPGAVRDLADLVESFGGTPLMDVIRVADAAAAGAVMGGAAAAG
;
A
#
# COMPACT_ATOMS: atom_id res chain seq x y z
N SER A 1 19.16 -12.77 -9.10
CA SER A 1 17.77 -12.43 -9.39
C SER A 1 17.61 -10.93 -9.62
N ARG A 2 16.64 -10.53 -10.45
CA ARG A 2 16.25 -9.11 -10.66
C ARG A 2 15.08 -8.71 -9.73
N LEU A 3 14.57 -9.65 -8.98
CA LEU A 3 13.47 -9.45 -8.05
C LEU A 3 13.96 -9.68 -6.62
N GLN A 4 13.48 -8.85 -5.71
CA GLN A 4 13.50 -9.05 -4.28
C GLN A 4 12.07 -8.93 -3.78
N VAL A 5 11.64 -9.84 -2.94
CA VAL A 5 10.25 -9.93 -2.49
C VAL A 5 10.17 -9.77 -0.98
N THR A 6 9.23 -8.95 -0.51
CA THR A 6 8.76 -8.96 0.88
C THR A 6 7.32 -9.42 0.85
N GLN A 7 7.00 -10.52 1.54
CA GLN A 7 5.66 -11.09 1.50
C GLN A 7 5.16 -11.45 2.90
N GLN A 8 3.98 -10.95 3.22
CA GLN A 8 3.23 -11.41 4.38
C GLN A 8 2.58 -12.77 4.08
N CYS A 9 2.78 -13.73 4.97
CA CYS A 9 2.25 -15.09 4.86
C CYS A 9 1.59 -15.49 6.17
N ARG A 10 0.64 -16.43 6.08
CA ARG A 10 0.17 -17.12 7.29
C ARG A 10 1.29 -18.01 7.85
N PRO A 11 1.32 -18.23 9.18
CA PRO A 11 2.36 -19.07 9.80
C PRO A 11 2.52 -20.44 9.14
N GLU A 12 1.40 -21.09 8.81
CA GLU A 12 1.36 -22.42 8.19
C GLU A 12 1.90 -22.46 6.77
N ASP A 13 1.95 -21.32 6.05
CA ASP A 13 2.37 -21.26 4.65
C ASP A 13 3.85 -20.85 4.49
N ILE A 14 4.49 -20.28 5.52
CA ILE A 14 5.82 -19.64 5.42
C ILE A 14 6.87 -20.59 4.84
N GLU A 15 6.97 -21.81 5.33
CA GLU A 15 8.02 -22.76 4.88
C GLU A 15 7.79 -23.20 3.43
N ALA A 16 6.54 -23.44 3.03
CA ALA A 16 6.22 -23.78 1.65
C ALA A 16 6.51 -22.63 0.68
N VAL A 17 6.20 -21.39 1.09
CA VAL A 17 6.49 -20.19 0.31
C VAL A 17 7.99 -19.96 0.21
N ARG A 18 8.73 -20.10 1.31
CA ARG A 18 10.20 -20.00 1.34
C ARG A 18 10.86 -20.95 0.36
N ALA A 19 10.47 -22.23 0.40
CA ALA A 19 11.00 -23.26 -0.48
C ALA A 19 10.75 -22.91 -1.97
N ARG A 20 9.60 -22.34 -2.31
CA ARG A 20 9.28 -21.92 -3.68
C ARG A 20 10.19 -20.78 -4.16
N TYR A 21 10.40 -19.74 -3.34
CA TYR A 21 11.29 -18.64 -3.71
C TYR A 21 12.74 -19.12 -3.84
N ALA A 22 13.21 -19.96 -2.91
CA ALA A 22 14.55 -20.54 -2.95
C ALA A 22 14.77 -21.39 -4.22
N GLY A 23 13.77 -22.19 -4.62
CA GLY A 23 13.83 -23.00 -5.84
C GLY A 23 13.94 -22.20 -7.14
N HIS A 24 13.73 -20.88 -7.08
CA HIS A 24 13.84 -19.95 -8.21
C HIS A 24 14.94 -18.88 -8.02
N ASP A 25 15.81 -19.02 -7.01
CA ASP A 25 16.85 -18.06 -6.65
C ASP A 25 16.31 -16.62 -6.47
N ILE A 26 15.12 -16.48 -5.90
CA ILE A 26 14.49 -15.19 -5.62
C ILE A 26 14.69 -14.87 -4.12
N PRO A 27 15.43 -13.82 -3.76
CA PRO A 27 15.52 -13.35 -2.38
C PRO A 27 14.12 -12.93 -1.89
N ALA A 28 13.69 -13.53 -0.78
CA ALA A 28 12.39 -13.24 -0.19
C ALA A 28 12.48 -13.09 1.33
N GLU A 29 11.98 -11.97 1.83
CA GLU A 29 11.70 -11.75 3.23
C GLU A 29 10.24 -12.13 3.51
N LEU A 30 10.03 -13.08 4.40
CA LEU A 30 8.70 -13.60 4.73
C LEU A 30 8.40 -13.32 6.21
N GLY A 31 7.20 -12.82 6.48
CA GLY A 31 6.74 -12.55 7.84
C GLY A 31 5.24 -12.76 7.98
N THR A 32 4.80 -13.01 9.20
CA THR A 32 3.35 -13.07 9.52
C THR A 32 2.77 -11.67 9.70
N TYR A 33 3.61 -10.73 10.05
CA TYR A 33 3.29 -9.33 10.27
C TYR A 33 4.54 -8.46 10.05
N PHE A 34 4.35 -7.21 9.64
CA PHE A 34 5.40 -6.21 9.50
C PHE A 34 4.99 -4.93 10.20
N GLU A 35 5.78 -4.48 11.18
CA GLU A 35 5.49 -3.27 11.95
C GLU A 35 5.79 -1.97 11.18
N ASN A 36 6.79 -2.00 10.31
CA ASN A 36 7.29 -0.84 9.56
C ASN A 36 6.71 -0.77 8.13
N MET A 37 5.39 -0.90 7.98
CA MET A 37 4.75 -0.96 6.67
C MET A 37 4.97 0.31 5.84
N ALA A 38 4.96 1.48 6.46
CA ALA A 38 5.17 2.75 5.75
C ALA A 38 6.55 2.81 5.07
N GLU A 39 7.62 2.42 5.77
CA GLU A 39 8.98 2.35 5.21
C GLU A 39 9.06 1.32 4.08
N ARG A 40 8.48 0.15 4.29
CA ARG A 40 8.46 -0.91 3.27
C ARG A 40 7.73 -0.50 2.00
N LEU A 41 6.63 0.21 2.15
CA LEU A 41 5.92 0.77 1.00
C LEU A 41 6.74 1.88 0.32
N ALA A 42 7.45 2.70 1.07
CA ALA A 42 8.31 3.73 0.50
C ALA A 42 9.50 3.14 -0.28
N ASP A 43 10.07 2.03 0.18
CA ASP A 43 11.21 1.36 -0.45
C ASP A 43 10.82 0.41 -1.60
N ALA A 44 9.59 -0.10 -1.59
CA ALA A 44 9.14 -1.02 -2.65
C ALA A 44 9.01 -0.32 -4.00
N HIS A 45 9.19 -1.03 -5.09
CA HIS A 45 8.89 -0.53 -6.44
C HIS A 45 7.45 -0.78 -6.86
N LEU A 46 6.84 -1.83 -6.35
CA LEU A 46 5.49 -2.25 -6.70
C LEU A 46 4.85 -2.96 -5.51
N PHE A 47 3.60 -2.64 -5.22
CA PHE A 47 2.78 -3.35 -4.26
C PHE A 47 1.86 -4.36 -4.97
N ILE A 48 1.65 -5.52 -4.37
CA ILE A 48 0.69 -6.52 -4.84
C ILE A 48 -0.14 -6.97 -3.64
N GLY A 49 -1.46 -6.76 -3.69
CA GLY A 49 -2.29 -7.13 -2.54
C GLY A 49 -3.77 -6.80 -2.69
N ARG A 50 -4.47 -6.79 -1.57
CA ARG A 50 -5.88 -6.44 -1.48
C ARG A 50 -6.09 -4.92 -1.57
N ALA A 51 -7.31 -4.51 -1.93
CA ALA A 51 -7.69 -3.12 -2.16
C ALA A 51 -8.51 -2.54 -1.01
N GLY A 52 -8.07 -2.75 0.23
CA GLY A 52 -8.68 -2.10 1.39
C GLY A 52 -8.53 -0.57 1.33
N ALA A 53 -9.43 0.18 1.94
CA ALA A 53 -9.40 1.64 1.92
C ALA A 53 -8.11 2.19 2.55
N SER A 54 -7.66 1.64 3.69
CA SER A 54 -6.37 2.01 4.31
C SER A 54 -5.19 1.72 3.39
N THR A 55 -5.19 0.56 2.73
CA THR A 55 -4.14 0.20 1.77
C THR A 55 -4.05 1.21 0.62
N ILE A 56 -5.19 1.62 0.05
CA ILE A 56 -5.21 2.64 -1.01
C ILE A 56 -4.68 3.98 -0.49
N ALA A 57 -5.10 4.40 0.71
CA ALA A 57 -4.61 5.63 1.32
C ALA A 57 -3.08 5.61 1.53
N GLU A 58 -2.54 4.52 2.06
CA GLU A 58 -1.10 4.34 2.25
C GLU A 58 -0.33 4.34 0.92
N LEU A 59 -0.81 3.60 -0.09
CA LEU A 59 -0.19 3.53 -1.40
C LEU A 59 -0.15 4.90 -2.09
N THR A 60 -1.23 5.65 -2.02
CA THR A 60 -1.32 6.98 -2.62
C THR A 60 -0.49 7.99 -1.85
N ALA A 61 -0.40 7.89 -0.52
CA ALA A 61 0.43 8.77 0.32
C ALA A 61 1.92 8.65 0.00
N VAL A 62 2.40 7.46 -0.40
CA VAL A 62 3.82 7.24 -0.78
C VAL A 62 4.01 7.17 -2.30
N GLY A 63 2.96 7.35 -3.08
CA GLY A 63 3.03 7.25 -4.55
C GLY A 63 3.42 5.85 -5.03
N ARG A 64 2.93 4.79 -4.40
CA ARG A 64 3.32 3.43 -4.73
C ARG A 64 2.41 2.80 -5.78
N PRO A 65 2.94 2.44 -6.97
CA PRO A 65 2.18 1.70 -7.96
C PRO A 65 1.74 0.33 -7.43
N ALA A 66 0.57 -0.14 -7.85
CA ALA A 66 0.03 -1.38 -7.31
C ALA A 66 -0.60 -2.29 -8.35
N ILE A 67 -0.55 -3.60 -8.07
CA ILE A 67 -1.45 -4.60 -8.64
C ILE A 67 -2.42 -5.01 -7.54
N LEU A 68 -3.67 -4.63 -7.69
CA LEU A 68 -4.71 -4.79 -6.68
C LEU A 68 -5.66 -5.93 -7.03
N VAL A 69 -5.94 -6.77 -6.05
CA VAL A 69 -6.84 -7.91 -6.17
C VAL A 69 -7.98 -7.71 -5.18
N PRO A 70 -9.09 -7.06 -5.59
CA PRO A 70 -10.24 -6.83 -4.72
C PRO A 70 -10.83 -8.15 -4.22
N LEU A 71 -11.31 -8.17 -2.97
CA LEU A 71 -12.05 -9.31 -2.44
C LEU A 71 -13.43 -9.37 -3.12
N PRO A 72 -13.86 -10.54 -3.59
CA PRO A 72 -15.18 -10.71 -4.22
C PRO A 72 -16.30 -10.86 -3.19
N ILE A 73 -16.28 -10.07 -2.09
CA ILE A 73 -17.30 -10.16 -1.04
C ILE A 73 -18.47 -9.24 -1.37
N ALA A 74 -19.44 -9.79 -1.43
CA ALA A 74 -20.80 -9.92 -1.83
C ALA A 74 -21.76 -8.74 -1.63
N THR A 75 -21.64 -7.77 -0.81
CA THR A 75 -22.77 -6.86 -0.60
C THR A 75 -22.57 -5.46 -1.18
N ASP A 76 -21.33 -5.01 -1.25
CA ASP A 76 -20.99 -3.75 -1.88
C ASP A 76 -19.54 -3.86 -2.38
N ASP A 77 -19.34 -3.76 -3.66
CA ASP A 77 -18.04 -3.85 -4.37
C ASP A 77 -17.06 -2.71 -3.95
N HIS A 78 -16.99 -2.44 -2.63
CA HIS A 78 -16.21 -1.33 -2.05
C HIS A 78 -14.74 -1.41 -2.42
N GLN A 79 -14.13 -2.61 -2.38
CA GLN A 79 -12.73 -2.74 -2.73
C GLN A 79 -12.48 -2.50 -4.22
N ALA A 80 -13.39 -2.90 -5.07
CA ALA A 80 -13.30 -2.57 -6.50
C ALA A 80 -13.57 -1.08 -6.74
N ALA A 81 -14.47 -0.47 -5.98
CA ALA A 81 -14.70 0.97 -6.04
C ALA A 81 -13.43 1.75 -5.64
N ASN A 82 -12.82 1.41 -4.50
CA ASN A 82 -11.57 2.02 -4.04
C ASN A 82 -10.44 1.91 -5.06
N THR A 83 -10.37 0.77 -5.77
CA THR A 83 -9.35 0.54 -6.80
C THR A 83 -9.56 1.38 -8.05
N ARG A 84 -10.83 1.69 -8.40
CA ARG A 84 -11.18 2.28 -9.70
C ARG A 84 -10.49 3.61 -9.98
N ASP A 85 -10.43 4.48 -9.02
CA ASP A 85 -9.89 5.82 -9.22
C ASP A 85 -8.36 5.75 -9.42
N MET A 86 -7.67 5.00 -8.60
CA MET A 86 -6.23 4.76 -8.74
C MET A 86 -5.90 4.03 -10.05
N ALA A 87 -6.75 3.08 -10.48
CA ALA A 87 -6.57 2.35 -11.74
C ALA A 87 -6.86 3.24 -12.96
N ARG A 88 -7.89 4.09 -12.92
CA ARG A 88 -8.20 5.05 -13.99
C ARG A 88 -7.09 6.08 -14.16
N ALA A 89 -6.50 6.53 -13.08
CA ALA A 89 -5.35 7.43 -13.10
C ALA A 89 -4.07 6.76 -13.64
N GLY A 90 -4.01 5.43 -13.69
CA GLY A 90 -2.84 4.66 -14.12
C GLY A 90 -1.89 4.27 -13.00
N GLY A 91 -2.21 4.60 -11.73
CA GLY A 91 -1.40 4.28 -10.56
C GLY A 91 -1.55 2.81 -10.09
N ALA A 92 -2.59 2.13 -10.55
CA ALA A 92 -2.79 0.71 -10.23
C ALA A 92 -3.25 -0.10 -11.43
N ARG A 93 -3.06 -1.43 -11.32
CA ARG A 93 -3.70 -2.44 -12.15
C ARG A 93 -4.64 -3.25 -11.28
N MET A 94 -5.81 -3.60 -11.79
CA MET A 94 -6.78 -4.42 -11.08
C MET A 94 -6.86 -5.80 -11.72
N ILE A 95 -6.70 -6.84 -10.90
CA ILE A 95 -6.96 -8.23 -11.30
C ILE A 95 -8.10 -8.75 -10.44
N ARG A 96 -9.20 -9.16 -11.06
CA ARG A 96 -10.30 -9.79 -10.31
C ARG A 96 -9.85 -11.15 -9.76
N GLN A 97 -10.38 -11.52 -8.59
CA GLN A 97 -9.99 -12.76 -7.89
C GLN A 97 -10.12 -14.02 -8.77
N ASP A 98 -11.15 -14.11 -9.58
CA ASP A 98 -11.40 -15.22 -10.50
C ASP A 98 -10.38 -15.30 -11.65
N ARG A 99 -9.65 -14.20 -11.90
CA ARG A 99 -8.59 -14.10 -12.90
C ARG A 99 -7.19 -14.02 -12.32
N PHE A 100 -7.06 -14.06 -11.01
CA PHE A 100 -5.77 -13.99 -10.33
C PHE A 100 -5.00 -15.31 -10.45
N THR A 101 -4.29 -15.45 -11.56
CA THR A 101 -3.42 -16.59 -11.87
C THR A 101 -1.96 -16.15 -11.93
N ALA A 102 -1.02 -17.10 -11.81
CA ALA A 102 0.41 -16.82 -11.94
C ALA A 102 0.75 -16.20 -13.32
N ALA A 103 0.10 -16.66 -14.39
CA ALA A 103 0.31 -16.13 -15.74
C ALA A 103 -0.18 -14.68 -15.87
N GLU A 104 -1.38 -14.38 -15.35
CA GLU A 104 -1.91 -13.01 -15.41
C GLU A 104 -1.08 -12.06 -14.52
N LEU A 105 -0.68 -12.50 -13.32
CA LEU A 105 0.19 -11.71 -12.46
C LEU A 105 1.54 -11.42 -13.13
N ALA A 106 2.18 -12.42 -13.72
CA ALA A 106 3.44 -12.25 -14.44
C ALA A 106 3.31 -11.24 -15.60
N LYS A 107 2.23 -11.31 -16.37
CA LYS A 107 1.91 -10.37 -17.45
C LYS A 107 1.80 -8.93 -16.92
N GLN A 108 1.09 -8.73 -15.81
CA GLN A 108 0.91 -7.41 -15.20
C GLN A 108 2.22 -6.87 -14.62
N ILE A 109 3.04 -7.71 -13.97
CA ILE A 109 4.38 -7.32 -13.50
C ILE A 109 5.25 -6.89 -14.67
N GLN A 110 5.27 -7.65 -15.78
CA GLN A 110 6.04 -7.29 -16.97
C GLN A 110 5.58 -5.95 -17.55
N ALA A 111 4.28 -5.71 -17.59
CA ALA A 111 3.71 -4.50 -18.17
C ALA A 111 4.00 -3.22 -17.38
N ILE A 112 4.11 -3.31 -16.03
CA ILE A 112 4.27 -2.14 -15.18
C ILE A 112 5.67 -2.02 -14.58
N ALA A 113 6.25 -3.11 -14.06
CA ALA A 113 7.46 -3.06 -13.25
C ALA A 113 8.76 -3.24 -14.05
N MET A 114 8.69 -3.83 -15.24
CA MET A 114 9.90 -4.14 -16.03
C MET A 114 10.37 -2.97 -16.91
N GLN A 115 9.61 -1.89 -16.96
CA GLN A 115 9.96 -0.67 -17.70
C GLN A 115 10.03 0.52 -16.74
N PRO A 116 11.22 1.06 -16.46
CA PRO A 116 11.40 2.14 -15.48
C PRO A 116 10.51 3.36 -15.73
N ALA A 117 10.36 3.77 -16.98
CA ALA A 117 9.51 4.90 -17.35
C ALA A 117 8.02 4.64 -17.04
N THR A 118 7.53 3.44 -17.33
CA THR A 118 6.14 3.05 -17.01
C THR A 118 5.92 3.01 -15.50
N LEU A 119 6.90 2.47 -14.77
CA LEU A 119 6.85 2.42 -13.30
C LEU A 119 6.82 3.82 -12.69
N ALA A 120 7.68 4.73 -13.16
CA ALA A 120 7.72 6.12 -12.69
C ALA A 120 6.41 6.86 -12.99
N THR A 121 5.85 6.68 -14.20
CA THR A 121 4.56 7.27 -14.55
C THR A 121 3.44 6.75 -13.64
N ALA A 122 3.42 5.44 -13.37
CA ALA A 122 2.43 4.86 -12.48
C ALA A 122 2.61 5.32 -11.02
N ALA A 123 3.84 5.53 -10.57
CA ALA A 123 4.14 6.08 -9.25
C ALA A 123 3.60 7.51 -9.11
N HIS A 124 3.83 8.36 -10.11
CA HIS A 124 3.30 9.72 -10.14
C HIS A 124 1.76 9.73 -10.18
N ALA A 125 1.16 8.85 -10.97
CA ALA A 125 -0.29 8.71 -11.02
C ALA A 125 -0.89 8.27 -9.68
N ALA A 126 -0.24 7.33 -8.98
CA ALA A 126 -0.63 6.92 -7.64
C ALA A 126 -0.56 8.08 -6.63
N TRP A 127 0.54 8.83 -6.64
CA TRP A 127 0.71 10.01 -5.79
C TRP A 127 -0.39 11.05 -6.00
N ASN A 128 -0.75 11.33 -7.24
CA ASN A 128 -1.78 12.32 -7.59
C ASN A 128 -3.21 11.89 -7.17
N CYS A 129 -3.43 10.62 -6.82
CA CYS A 129 -4.68 10.14 -6.24
C CYS A 129 -4.74 10.36 -4.72
N GLY A 130 -3.63 10.69 -4.09
CA GLY A 130 -3.55 10.90 -2.65
C GLY A 130 -4.21 12.21 -2.22
N LEU A 131 -4.75 12.18 -1.00
CA LEU A 131 -5.35 13.35 -0.34
C LEU A 131 -4.62 13.62 0.99
N PRO A 132 -3.36 14.10 0.94
CA PRO A 132 -2.55 14.27 2.15
C PRO A 132 -3.15 15.28 3.15
N GLY A 133 -4.02 16.19 2.68
CA GLY A 133 -4.74 17.14 3.49
C GLY A 133 -6.07 16.66 4.08
N ALA A 134 -6.53 15.45 3.75
CA ALA A 134 -7.90 14.99 4.06
C ALA A 134 -8.30 15.11 5.54
N VAL A 135 -7.37 14.83 6.46
CA VAL A 135 -7.63 14.96 7.91
C VAL A 135 -7.86 16.41 8.29
N ARG A 136 -7.07 17.32 7.73
CA ARG A 136 -7.19 18.76 7.98
C ARG A 136 -8.48 19.31 7.35
N ASP A 137 -8.75 18.93 6.12
CA ASP A 137 -9.98 19.35 5.40
C ASP A 137 -11.23 18.86 6.15
N LEU A 138 -11.19 17.64 6.71
CA LEU A 138 -12.27 17.12 7.54
C LEU A 138 -12.41 17.90 8.85
N ALA A 139 -11.30 18.26 9.51
CA ALA A 139 -11.34 19.06 10.72
C ALA A 139 -11.93 20.44 10.45
N ASP A 140 -11.47 21.12 9.39
CA ASP A 140 -11.99 22.43 8.98
C ASP A 140 -13.50 22.35 8.64
N LEU A 141 -13.92 21.28 8.02
CA LEU A 141 -15.35 21.03 7.75
C LEU A 141 -16.15 20.91 9.04
N VAL A 142 -15.68 20.12 10.01
CA VAL A 142 -16.35 19.95 11.31
C VAL A 142 -16.39 21.28 12.07
N GLU A 143 -15.31 22.04 12.08
CA GLU A 143 -15.26 23.35 12.73
C GLU A 143 -16.24 24.35 12.09
N SER A 144 -16.46 24.27 10.77
CA SER A 144 -17.43 25.11 10.06
C SER A 144 -18.87 24.93 10.54
N PHE A 145 -19.18 23.82 11.19
CA PHE A 145 -20.49 23.55 11.79
C PHE A 145 -20.60 24.02 13.26
N GLY A 146 -19.65 24.81 13.77
CA GLY A 146 -19.73 25.48 15.08
C GLY A 146 -19.23 24.67 16.26
N GLY A 147 -18.34 23.71 16.02
CA GLY A 147 -17.62 23.00 17.08
C GLY A 147 -16.44 23.79 17.65
N THR A 148 -15.96 23.38 18.81
CA THR A 148 -14.66 23.83 19.35
C THR A 148 -13.55 23.42 18.40
N PRO A 149 -12.50 24.24 18.17
CA PRO A 149 -11.45 23.93 17.23
C PRO A 149 -10.85 22.54 17.45
N LEU A 150 -11.12 21.62 16.54
CA LEU A 150 -10.57 20.25 16.54
C LEU A 150 -9.08 20.25 16.19
N MET A 151 -8.57 21.34 15.58
CA MET A 151 -7.18 21.46 15.18
C MET A 151 -6.20 21.33 16.33
N ASP A 152 -6.59 21.76 17.56
CA ASP A 152 -5.74 21.58 18.73
C ASP A 152 -5.65 20.11 19.16
N VAL A 153 -6.71 19.33 18.96
CA VAL A 153 -6.72 17.88 19.23
C VAL A 153 -5.86 17.14 18.19
N ILE A 154 -5.94 17.53 16.92
CA ILE A 154 -5.14 16.92 15.84
C ILE A 154 -3.66 17.24 16.00
N ARG A 155 -3.29 18.46 16.37
CA ARG A 155 -1.89 18.83 16.66
C ARG A 155 -1.30 18.03 17.82
N VAL A 156 -2.09 17.72 18.85
CA VAL A 156 -1.64 16.86 19.95
C VAL A 156 -1.43 15.42 19.47
N ALA A 157 -2.29 14.90 18.59
CA ALA A 157 -2.15 13.57 18.02
C ALA A 157 -0.93 13.47 17.09
N ASP A 158 -0.70 14.47 16.23
CA ASP A 158 0.47 14.54 15.35
C ASP A 158 1.78 14.68 16.14
N ALA A 159 1.78 15.48 17.23
CA ALA A 159 2.94 15.63 18.10
C ALA A 159 3.23 14.33 18.89
N ALA A 160 2.20 13.59 19.31
CA ALA A 160 2.35 12.30 19.96
C ALA A 160 2.88 11.22 18.99
N ALA A 161 2.43 11.22 17.74
CA ALA A 161 2.91 10.33 16.69
C ALA A 161 4.36 10.64 16.31
N ALA A 162 4.72 11.92 16.18
CA ALA A 162 6.09 12.36 15.92
C ALA A 162 7.05 12.06 17.09
N GLY A 163 6.57 12.19 18.33
CA GLY A 163 7.32 11.83 19.54
C GLY A 163 7.57 10.32 19.66
N ALA A 164 6.64 9.49 19.22
CA ALA A 164 6.80 8.04 19.20
C ALA A 164 7.85 7.57 18.18
N VAL A 165 7.97 8.27 17.04
CA VAL A 165 8.98 7.98 16.02
C VAL A 165 10.38 8.40 16.48
N MET A 166 10.50 9.49 17.24
CA MET A 166 11.80 9.97 17.74
C MET A 166 12.27 9.24 19.01
N GLY A 167 11.36 8.68 19.81
CA GLY A 167 11.68 7.93 21.04
C GLY A 167 12.28 6.54 20.79
N GLY A 168 12.03 5.94 19.61
CA GLY A 168 12.58 4.62 19.26
C GLY A 168 14.07 4.60 18.88
N ALA A 169 14.64 5.76 18.55
CA ALA A 169 16.05 5.86 18.12
C ALA A 169 17.06 6.05 19.28
N ALA A 170 16.60 6.31 20.50
CA ALA A 170 17.49 6.63 21.65
C ALA A 170 17.74 5.46 22.62
N ALA A 171 17.20 4.27 22.36
CA ALA A 171 17.33 3.10 23.24
C ALA A 171 18.29 2.00 22.73
N ALA A 172 19.10 2.27 21.69
CA ALA A 172 20.13 1.37 21.20
C ALA A 172 21.49 2.08 21.22
N GLY A 173 22.01 2.28 22.42
CA GLY A 173 23.36 2.74 22.68
C GLY A 173 23.95 1.98 23.86
#